data_fccf326d4945836ac7a5c0535d8a9ad6
#
_entry.id   fccf326d4945836ac7a5c0535d8a9ad6
#
_cell.length_a   1.000
_cell.length_b   1.000
_cell.length_c   1.000
_cell.angle_alpha   90.00
_cell.angle_beta   90.00
_cell.angle_gamma   90.00
#
_symmetry.space_group_name_H-M   'P 1'
#
loop_
_entity.id
_entity.type
_entity.pdbx_description
1 polymer ?
#
loop_
_entity_poly.entity_id
_entity_poly.type
_entity_poly.pdbx_seq_one_letter_code
_entity_poly.pdbx_strand_id
1 'polypeptide(L)'
;MLQKVKVKIVAKLISGGLYSPFFLVHHGGFDHHSNQLTQQNSLLERLSSGIFAFIKDLQNQGLDQNVLIMTTSEFGRRTYENGAQGTDHGGSAPHMLVGANINSGVYGGDPDLENLINGDNLMHSIDYR
;
A
#
# COMPACT_ATOMS: atom_id res chain seq x y z
N MET A 1 -6.72 12.49 8.47
CA MET A 1 -7.84 12.22 9.40
C MET A 1 -8.80 11.16 8.89
N LEU A 2 -9.30 11.24 7.65
CA LEU A 2 -10.27 10.27 7.07
C LEU A 2 -9.79 8.81 7.05
N GLN A 3 -8.51 8.54 6.78
CA GLN A 3 -7.98 7.18 6.67
C GLN A 3 -8.04 6.42 8.01
N LYS A 4 -7.60 7.05 9.11
CA LYS A 4 -7.69 6.44 10.45
C LYS A 4 -9.13 6.13 10.85
N VAL A 5 -10.09 6.90 10.37
CA VAL A 5 -11.53 6.65 10.61
C VAL A 5 -12.01 5.41 9.85
N LYS A 6 -11.61 5.26 8.58
CA LYS A 6 -12.04 4.12 7.74
C LYS A 6 -11.54 2.77 8.30
N VAL A 7 -10.25 2.65 8.61
CA VAL A 7 -9.70 1.41 9.19
C VAL A 7 -10.25 1.13 10.59
N LYS A 8 -10.55 2.17 11.38
CA LYS A 8 -11.22 2.00 12.68
C LYS A 8 -12.64 1.45 12.55
N ILE A 9 -13.36 1.82 11.49
CA ILE A 9 -14.68 1.24 11.20
C ILE A 9 -14.53 -0.24 10.89
N VAL A 10 -13.57 -0.63 10.05
CA VAL A 10 -13.30 -2.04 9.73
C VAL A 10 -12.96 -2.83 11.00
N ALA A 11 -12.08 -2.32 11.86
CA ALA A 11 -11.77 -2.97 13.13
C ALA A 11 -13.01 -3.20 13.99
N LYS A 12 -13.91 -2.21 14.08
CA LYS A 12 -15.19 -2.32 14.82
C LYS A 12 -16.14 -3.34 14.19
N LEU A 13 -16.18 -3.43 12.87
CA LEU A 13 -17.01 -4.43 12.18
C LEU A 13 -16.51 -5.85 12.45
N ILE A 14 -15.19 -6.05 12.40
CA ILE A 14 -14.55 -7.33 12.72
C ILE A 14 -14.83 -7.72 14.18
N SER A 15 -14.59 -6.82 15.13
CA SER A 15 -14.82 -7.08 16.55
C SER A 15 -16.29 -7.22 16.92
N GLY A 16 -17.18 -6.61 16.15
CA GLY A 16 -18.63 -6.79 16.26
C GLY A 16 -19.17 -8.10 15.66
N GLY A 17 -18.27 -8.95 15.14
CA GLY A 17 -18.64 -10.26 14.60
C GLY A 17 -19.23 -10.21 13.18
N LEU A 18 -19.05 -9.09 12.43
CA LEU A 18 -19.45 -9.07 11.04
C LEU A 18 -18.57 -10.06 10.25
N TYR A 19 -19.19 -11.11 9.75
CA TYR A 19 -18.54 -12.06 8.87
C TYR A 19 -18.52 -11.50 7.44
N SER A 20 -17.33 -11.05 7.02
CA SER A 20 -17.03 -10.72 5.64
C SER A 20 -15.62 -11.18 5.31
N PRO A 21 -15.41 -11.92 4.22
CA PRO A 21 -14.07 -12.35 3.83
C PRO A 21 -13.20 -11.20 3.32
N PHE A 22 -13.80 -10.09 2.90
CA PHE A 22 -13.08 -8.94 2.33
C PHE A 22 -13.62 -7.61 2.83
N PHE A 23 -12.68 -6.69 3.12
CA PHE A 23 -12.97 -5.29 3.37
C PHE A 23 -12.08 -4.44 2.46
N LEU A 24 -12.67 -3.60 1.63
CA LEU A 24 -11.93 -2.68 0.77
C LEU A 24 -11.89 -1.29 1.40
N VAL A 25 -10.69 -0.74 1.57
CA VAL A 25 -10.47 0.61 2.10
C VAL A 25 -9.69 1.43 1.08
N HIS A 26 -10.32 2.44 0.50
CA HIS A 26 -9.69 3.32 -0.46
C HIS A 26 -8.92 4.46 0.23
N HIS A 27 -7.65 4.63 -0.14
CA HIS A 27 -6.76 5.73 0.25
C HIS A 27 -6.29 6.48 -0.99
N GLY A 28 -6.94 7.59 -1.30
CA GLY A 28 -6.62 8.41 -2.47
C GLY A 28 -5.53 9.45 -2.21
N GLY A 29 -5.18 10.16 -3.28
CA GLY A 29 -4.22 11.26 -3.26
C GLY A 29 -2.84 10.90 -3.83
N PHE A 30 -2.62 9.66 -4.27
CA PHE A 30 -1.35 9.22 -4.84
C PHE A 30 -1.17 9.58 -6.32
N ASP A 31 -2.21 10.03 -6.99
CA ASP A 31 -2.17 10.46 -8.39
C ASP A 31 -1.68 11.91 -8.53
N HIS A 32 -0.46 12.16 -8.09
CA HIS A 32 0.19 13.45 -8.19
C HIS A 32 1.38 13.38 -9.15
N HIS A 33 1.47 14.38 -10.04
CA HIS A 33 2.49 14.48 -11.08
C HIS A 33 3.44 15.65 -10.86
N SER A 34 3.31 16.36 -9.75
CA SER A 34 4.15 17.52 -9.39
C SER A 34 4.42 17.56 -7.89
N ASN A 35 5.57 18.11 -7.49
CA ASN A 35 5.99 18.21 -6.06
C ASN A 35 5.78 16.89 -5.29
N GLN A 36 6.10 15.76 -5.93
CA GLN A 36 5.75 14.42 -5.47
C GLN A 36 6.34 14.09 -4.11
N LEU A 37 7.61 14.42 -3.88
CA LEU A 37 8.33 13.98 -2.67
C LEU A 37 7.59 14.34 -1.38
N THR A 38 7.18 15.60 -1.23
CA THR A 38 6.47 16.06 -0.02
C THR A 38 5.09 15.43 0.12
N GLN A 39 4.36 15.34 -0.98
CA GLN A 39 3.01 14.77 -1.00
C GLN A 39 3.05 13.27 -0.71
N GLN A 40 3.94 12.54 -1.37
CA GLN A 40 4.14 11.10 -1.19
C GLN A 40 4.49 10.75 0.26
N ASN A 41 5.46 11.47 0.84
CA ASN A 41 5.87 11.26 2.23
C ASN A 41 4.70 11.39 3.20
N SER A 42 3.89 12.45 3.06
CA SER A 42 2.71 12.66 3.90
C SER A 42 1.65 11.56 3.74
N LEU A 43 1.46 11.05 2.51
CA LEU A 43 0.50 9.98 2.23
C LEU A 43 0.99 8.64 2.81
N LEU A 44 2.26 8.32 2.65
CA LEU A 44 2.87 7.10 3.20
C LEU A 44 2.87 7.11 4.72
N GLU A 45 3.14 8.25 5.36
CA GLU A 45 3.04 8.41 6.81
C GLU A 45 1.60 8.14 7.31
N ARG A 46 0.60 8.65 6.60
CA ARG A 46 -0.81 8.40 6.94
C ARG A 46 -1.19 6.93 6.75
N LEU A 47 -0.70 6.30 5.67
CA LEU A 47 -0.93 4.89 5.40
C LEU A 47 -0.33 4.01 6.48
N SER A 48 0.97 4.19 6.76
CA SER A 48 1.69 3.40 7.77
C SER A 48 1.10 3.57 9.17
N SER A 49 0.80 4.81 9.58
CA SER A 49 0.14 5.09 10.87
C SER A 49 -1.26 4.46 10.96
N GLY A 50 -1.98 4.42 9.84
CA GLY A 50 -3.31 3.79 9.78
C GLY A 50 -3.23 2.29 9.95
N ILE A 51 -2.34 1.63 9.21
CA ILE A 51 -2.08 0.18 9.28
C ILE A 51 -1.61 -0.19 10.70
N PHE A 52 -0.63 0.54 11.24
CA PHE A 52 -0.11 0.30 12.58
C PHE A 52 -1.22 0.37 13.65
N ALA A 53 -2.04 1.42 13.62
CA ALA A 53 -3.13 1.59 14.58
C ALA A 53 -4.19 0.48 14.46
N PHE A 54 -4.49 0.05 13.23
CA PHE A 54 -5.41 -1.04 12.96
C PHE A 54 -4.92 -2.38 13.51
N ILE A 55 -3.66 -2.74 13.22
CA ILE A 55 -3.06 -3.97 13.74
C ILE A 55 -3.00 -3.97 15.27
N LYS A 56 -2.61 -2.84 15.88
CA LYS A 56 -2.58 -2.71 17.35
C LYS A 56 -3.96 -2.87 17.97
N ASP A 57 -4.99 -2.33 17.35
CA ASP A 57 -6.38 -2.50 17.82
C ASP A 57 -6.82 -3.97 17.76
N LEU A 58 -6.54 -4.65 16.66
CA LEU A 58 -6.83 -6.10 16.52
C LEU A 58 -6.02 -6.97 17.49
N GLN A 59 -4.73 -6.66 17.69
CA GLN A 59 -3.89 -7.37 18.66
C GLN A 59 -4.44 -7.26 20.07
N ASN A 60 -4.85 -6.06 20.50
CA ASN A 60 -5.45 -5.84 21.81
C ASN A 60 -6.74 -6.65 22.04
N GLN A 61 -7.38 -7.05 20.94
CA GLN A 61 -8.62 -7.84 20.95
C GLN A 61 -8.39 -9.33 20.65
N GLY A 62 -7.15 -9.77 20.37
CA GLY A 62 -6.82 -11.14 19.99
C GLY A 62 -7.36 -11.56 18.61
N LEU A 63 -7.59 -10.62 17.70
CA LEU A 63 -8.20 -10.84 16.38
C LEU A 63 -7.21 -10.75 15.21
N ASP A 64 -5.98 -10.35 15.46
CA ASP A 64 -4.95 -10.12 14.44
C ASP A 64 -4.52 -11.39 13.69
N GLN A 65 -4.67 -12.56 14.30
CA GLN A 65 -4.30 -13.86 13.71
C GLN A 65 -5.14 -14.23 12.47
N ASN A 66 -6.31 -13.66 12.33
CA ASN A 66 -7.27 -13.97 11.27
C ASN A 66 -7.38 -12.86 10.21
N VAL A 67 -6.51 -11.88 10.26
CA VAL A 67 -6.57 -10.72 9.37
C VAL A 67 -5.27 -10.56 8.60
N LEU A 68 -5.41 -10.47 7.27
CA LEU A 68 -4.35 -10.12 6.35
C LEU A 68 -4.70 -8.78 5.68
N ILE A 69 -3.76 -7.85 5.69
CA ILE A 69 -3.85 -6.60 4.94
C ILE A 69 -3.00 -6.74 3.69
N MET A 70 -3.55 -6.35 2.55
CA MET A 70 -2.83 -6.19 1.30
C MET A 70 -3.05 -4.79 0.76
N THR A 71 -1.97 -4.10 0.39
CA THR A 71 -2.09 -2.86 -0.39
C THR A 71 -2.11 -3.18 -1.87
N THR A 72 -2.90 -2.42 -2.63
CA THR A 72 -2.93 -2.48 -4.09
C THR A 72 -2.91 -1.06 -4.66
N SER A 73 -2.45 -0.89 -5.89
CA SER A 73 -2.48 0.38 -6.61
C SER A 73 -2.91 0.13 -8.05
N GLU A 74 -3.63 1.09 -8.64
CA GLU A 74 -4.05 1.04 -10.05
C GLU A 74 -2.86 1.24 -11.00
N PHE A 75 -1.81 1.93 -10.55
CA PHE A 75 -0.62 2.23 -11.33
C PHE A 75 0.63 2.22 -10.46
N GLY A 76 1.76 1.98 -11.07
CA GLY A 76 3.09 2.27 -10.52
C GLY A 76 3.61 3.62 -11.00
N ARG A 77 4.91 3.83 -10.88
CA ARG A 77 5.57 5.06 -11.32
C ARG A 77 6.73 4.73 -12.25
N ARG A 78 6.99 5.63 -13.21
CA ARG A 78 8.20 5.63 -14.02
C ARG A 78 9.40 5.97 -13.16
N THR A 79 10.59 5.59 -13.64
CA THR A 79 11.85 5.75 -12.91
C THR A 79 12.42 7.16 -12.91
N TYR A 80 11.99 8.01 -13.84
CA TYR A 80 12.50 9.36 -14.01
C TYR A 80 11.56 10.42 -13.46
N GLU A 81 12.16 11.45 -12.86
CA GLU A 81 11.46 12.67 -12.49
C GLU A 81 11.07 13.47 -13.73
N ASN A 82 9.85 13.94 -13.79
CA ASN A 82 9.36 14.84 -14.83
C ASN A 82 9.71 16.30 -14.53
N GLY A 83 9.47 17.22 -15.50
CA GLY A 83 9.79 18.63 -15.35
C GLY A 83 9.02 19.39 -14.24
N ALA A 84 8.06 18.74 -13.58
CA ALA A 84 7.26 19.32 -12.51
C ALA A 84 7.61 18.73 -11.11
N GLN A 85 8.75 18.05 -10.97
CA GLN A 85 9.20 17.39 -9.75
C GLN A 85 8.24 16.27 -9.30
N GLY A 86 7.77 15.49 -10.25
CA GLY A 86 6.93 14.32 -10.05
C GLY A 86 7.34 13.20 -10.98
N THR A 87 6.56 12.14 -11.03
CA THR A 87 6.75 11.03 -11.98
C THR A 87 5.44 10.71 -12.68
N ASP A 88 5.52 10.23 -13.91
CA ASP A 88 4.36 9.73 -14.63
C ASP A 88 4.00 8.30 -14.19
N HIS A 89 2.83 7.84 -14.58
CA HIS A 89 2.38 6.47 -14.29
C HIS A 89 3.27 5.45 -14.95
N GLY A 90 3.57 4.38 -14.23
CA GLY A 90 4.36 3.22 -14.66
C GLY A 90 3.66 1.91 -14.39
N GLY A 91 4.25 0.82 -14.87
CA GLY A 91 3.67 -0.52 -14.83
C GLY A 91 3.93 -1.29 -13.53
N SER A 92 4.82 -0.83 -12.67
CA SER A 92 5.24 -1.58 -11.47
C SER A 92 5.16 -0.73 -10.23
N ALA A 93 4.74 -1.34 -9.12
CA ALA A 93 4.66 -0.70 -7.82
C ALA A 93 4.98 -1.71 -6.71
N PRO A 94 5.55 -1.27 -5.58
CA PRO A 94 5.68 -2.12 -4.41
C PRO A 94 4.31 -2.30 -3.75
N HIS A 95 4.02 -3.52 -3.30
CA HIS A 95 2.85 -3.86 -2.51
C HIS A 95 3.27 -4.37 -1.15
N MET A 96 2.45 -4.13 -0.13
CA MET A 96 2.70 -4.61 1.22
C MET A 96 1.67 -5.66 1.59
N LEU A 97 2.15 -6.73 2.23
CA LEU A 97 1.32 -7.68 2.95
C LEU A 97 1.65 -7.55 4.44
N VAL A 98 0.63 -7.41 5.27
CA VAL A 98 0.79 -7.29 6.73
C VAL A 98 -0.18 -8.21 7.43
N GLY A 99 0.32 -9.12 8.26
CA GLY A 99 -0.48 -10.09 9.01
C GLY A 99 0.38 -10.93 9.93
N ALA A 100 -0.23 -11.57 10.91
CA ALA A 100 0.49 -12.38 11.90
C ALA A 100 1.01 -13.71 11.35
N ASN A 101 0.32 -14.27 10.35
CA ASN A 101 0.59 -15.62 9.82
C ASN A 101 1.27 -15.61 8.45
N ILE A 102 2.12 -14.63 8.19
CA ILE A 102 2.91 -14.55 6.95
C ILE A 102 4.40 -14.59 7.27
N ASN A 103 5.19 -15.15 6.38
CA ASN A 103 6.64 -15.06 6.47
C ASN A 103 7.09 -13.64 6.11
N SER A 104 7.86 -13.02 7.00
CA SER A 104 8.41 -11.69 6.73
C SER A 104 9.54 -11.78 5.70
N GLY A 105 9.64 -10.78 4.84
CA GLY A 105 10.70 -10.71 3.82
C GLY A 105 10.36 -9.75 2.70
N VAL A 106 11.31 -9.58 1.78
CA VAL A 106 11.13 -8.89 0.50
C VAL A 106 11.04 -9.96 -0.58
N TYR A 107 10.02 -9.88 -1.39
CA TYR A 107 9.74 -10.84 -2.45
C TYR A 107 9.79 -10.17 -3.82
N GLY A 108 10.24 -10.90 -4.83
CA GLY A 108 10.34 -10.42 -6.20
C GLY A 108 11.70 -9.85 -6.59
N GLY A 109 12.61 -9.73 -5.64
CA GLY A 109 13.96 -9.17 -5.86
C GLY A 109 13.98 -7.65 -5.97
N ASP A 110 15.16 -7.10 -6.16
CA ASP A 110 15.35 -5.66 -6.35
C ASP A 110 14.89 -5.22 -7.74
N PRO A 111 14.37 -3.99 -7.88
CA PRO A 111 14.01 -3.46 -9.19
C PRO A 111 15.25 -3.28 -10.07
N ASP A 112 15.15 -3.78 -11.31
CA ASP A 112 16.21 -3.63 -12.31
C ASP A 112 16.09 -2.25 -12.97
N LEU A 113 17.03 -1.37 -12.66
CA LEU A 113 17.10 -0.01 -13.21
C LEU A 113 17.88 0.07 -14.52
N GLU A 114 18.54 -1.01 -14.94
CA GLU A 114 19.32 -1.05 -16.18
C GLU A 114 18.49 -1.55 -17.36
N ASN A 115 17.53 -2.47 -17.10
CA ASN A 115 16.69 -3.09 -18.12
C ASN A 115 15.22 -2.59 -18.00
N LEU A 116 15.00 -1.35 -18.41
CA LEU A 116 13.68 -0.73 -18.34
C LEU A 116 12.84 -1.02 -19.59
N ILE A 117 11.54 -1.23 -19.43
CA ILE A 117 10.58 -1.33 -20.53
C ILE A 117 10.38 0.08 -21.10
N ASN A 118 10.54 0.25 -22.43
CA ASN A 118 10.44 1.54 -23.12
C ASN A 118 11.34 2.65 -22.52
N GLY A 119 12.43 2.27 -21.83
CA GLY A 119 13.43 3.20 -21.32
C GLY A 119 13.09 3.88 -19.98
N ASP A 120 11.91 3.70 -19.43
CA ASP A 120 11.49 4.41 -18.22
C ASP A 120 10.54 3.62 -17.28
N ASN A 121 10.04 2.47 -17.69
CA ASN A 121 9.18 1.62 -16.89
C ASN A 121 9.94 0.44 -16.29
N LEU A 122 9.73 0.20 -15.00
CA LEU A 122 10.22 -1.01 -14.34
C LEU A 122 9.44 -2.24 -14.84
N MET A 123 10.19 -3.33 -15.02
CA MET A 123 9.57 -4.64 -15.21
C MET A 123 9.10 -5.16 -13.85
N HIS A 124 7.87 -5.65 -13.76
CA HIS A 124 7.39 -6.32 -12.56
C HIS A 124 7.98 -7.74 -12.50
N SER A 125 8.37 -8.16 -11.31
CA SER A 125 8.89 -9.50 -11.05
C SER A 125 7.81 -10.49 -10.58
N ILE A 126 6.71 -9.96 -10.03
CA ILE A 126 5.56 -10.73 -9.56
C ILE A 126 4.29 -10.13 -10.18
N ASP A 127 3.49 -10.98 -10.83
CA ASP A 127 2.14 -10.64 -11.23
C ASP A 127 1.20 -11.09 -10.10
N TYR A 128 0.51 -10.16 -9.48
CA TYR A 128 -0.37 -10.43 -8.33
C TYR A 128 -1.83 -10.74 -8.71
N ARG A 129 -2.15 -10.77 -10.00
CA ARG A 129 -3.50 -11.05 -10.53
C ARG A 129 -3.81 -12.54 -10.52
#